data_74183a25571bf979f61d0b9185918b3e
#
_entry.id   74183a25571bf979f61d0b9185918b3e
#
_cell.length_a   1.000
_cell.length_b   1.000
_cell.length_c   1.000
_cell.angle_alpha   90.00
_cell.angle_beta   90.00
_cell.angle_gamma   90.00
#
_symmetry.space_group_name_H-M   'P 1'
#
loop_
_entity.id
_entity.type
_entity.pdbx_description
1 polymer ?
#
loop_
_entity_poly.entity_id
_entity_poly.type
_entity_poly.pdbx_seq_one_letter_code
_entity_poly.pdbx_strand_id
1 'polypeptide(L)'
;MSKIKNTYIKQDENKENTIWTFFANPKYWYVDDFLNSKKSDSEIYYSINTHHKDRFKIGDIGVIRVGKDSRNKSQLGSKEKMNSGVYDIVKVLSTPELVKDNDSEFYANKDDADKEKWRVKIKVTKNLIDSPIIFNEKNKVELENDKFLIKGFQRATMPLEEDVFYNILALIDESNNMSIDTYEKIIGIKNLGNSVKGIELLNRIYANSTIEQKERLVKTIERGSIAKEIKKHIKYKCQMSEALGENPYSFKKNNGEYYVETHHIIPVSDTKNSKLSVENLICLCPNHHRQVHYGNVELINNNDTYLEYNIDGIQVKIDKIKLNEY
;
A
#
# COMPACT_ATOMS: atom_id res chain seq x y z
N MET A 1 12.71 -15.48 49.27
CA MET A 1 12.13 -15.91 47.96
C MET A 1 11.24 -14.81 47.44
N SER A 2 11.78 -13.98 46.57
CA SER A 2 11.09 -12.82 45.95
C SER A 2 10.36 -13.27 44.70
N LYS A 3 9.02 -13.11 44.69
CA LYS A 3 8.18 -13.38 43.52
C LYS A 3 8.33 -12.22 42.52
N ILE A 4 9.02 -12.46 41.43
CA ILE A 4 9.02 -11.58 40.25
C ILE A 4 7.63 -11.67 39.61
N LYS A 5 6.85 -10.60 39.72
CA LYS A 5 5.60 -10.45 38.96
C LYS A 5 5.96 -10.11 37.51
N ASN A 6 5.84 -11.08 36.63
CA ASN A 6 5.79 -10.85 35.18
C ASN A 6 4.50 -10.11 34.86
N THR A 7 4.58 -8.80 34.69
CA THR A 7 3.48 -7.99 34.14
C THR A 7 3.58 -8.09 32.61
N TYR A 8 2.88 -9.03 32.03
CA TYR A 8 2.61 -9.00 30.59
C TYR A 8 1.72 -7.80 30.30
N ILE A 9 2.29 -6.77 29.69
CA ILE A 9 1.53 -5.69 29.09
C ILE A 9 0.80 -6.32 27.89
N LYS A 10 -0.50 -6.53 28.03
CA LYS A 10 -1.36 -6.81 26.87
C LYS A 10 -1.26 -5.61 25.95
N GLN A 11 -0.59 -5.78 24.81
CA GLN A 11 -0.70 -4.84 23.72
C GLN A 11 -2.15 -4.84 23.25
N ASP A 12 -2.76 -3.68 23.23
CA ASP A 12 -4.08 -3.44 22.65
C ASP A 12 -3.98 -3.63 21.14
N GLU A 13 -4.32 -4.83 20.64
CA GLU A 13 -4.14 -5.25 19.24
C GLU A 13 -5.07 -4.52 18.26
N ASN A 14 -5.95 -3.63 18.74
CA ASN A 14 -7.01 -3.00 17.94
C ASN A 14 -6.82 -1.50 17.64
N LYS A 15 -5.63 -0.94 17.86
CA LYS A 15 -5.37 0.46 17.47
C LYS A 15 -4.52 0.48 16.20
N GLU A 16 -5.09 0.95 15.08
CA GLU A 16 -4.40 1.16 13.81
C GLU A 16 -3.10 1.95 14.00
N ASN A 17 -2.05 1.57 13.25
CA ASN A 17 -0.78 2.27 13.25
C ASN A 17 -0.96 3.69 12.72
N THR A 18 -0.31 4.66 13.36
CA THR A 18 -0.31 6.04 12.88
C THR A 18 0.69 6.16 11.73
N ILE A 19 0.33 6.90 10.69
CA ILE A 19 1.25 7.25 9.62
C ILE A 19 1.83 8.63 9.91
N TRP A 20 3.14 8.82 9.64
CA TRP A 20 3.87 10.02 10.02
C TRP A 20 4.56 10.70 8.84
N THR A 21 4.62 12.02 8.88
CA THR A 21 5.55 12.82 8.07
C THR A 21 6.74 13.20 8.93
N PHE A 22 7.94 12.82 8.50
CA PHE A 22 9.23 13.22 9.06
C PHE A 22 9.80 14.36 8.19
N PHE A 23 9.91 15.56 8.76
CA PHE A 23 10.33 16.74 8.01
C PHE A 23 11.84 16.91 8.00
N ALA A 24 12.47 16.74 6.84
CA ALA A 24 13.88 16.96 6.61
C ALA A 24 14.13 18.34 6.01
N ASN A 25 15.06 19.10 6.61
CA ASN A 25 15.54 20.36 6.04
C ASN A 25 17.01 20.20 5.65
N PRO A 26 17.33 20.19 4.34
CA PRO A 26 18.69 20.00 3.84
C PRO A 26 19.72 21.00 4.37
N LYS A 27 19.28 22.17 4.81
CA LYS A 27 20.17 23.18 5.40
C LYS A 27 20.80 22.74 6.72
N TYR A 28 20.11 21.93 7.50
CA TYR A 28 20.53 21.51 8.84
C TYR A 28 20.92 20.04 8.90
N TRP A 29 20.38 19.21 8.03
CA TRP A 29 20.64 17.78 7.93
C TRP A 29 20.78 17.41 6.46
N TYR A 30 21.96 16.93 6.05
CA TYR A 30 22.30 16.58 4.67
C TYR A 30 21.61 15.29 4.25
N VAL A 31 20.30 15.37 4.09
CA VAL A 31 19.41 14.23 3.78
C VAL A 31 19.76 13.58 2.44
N ASP A 32 20.26 14.34 1.46
CA ASP A 32 20.76 13.83 0.19
C ASP A 32 21.98 12.93 0.39
N ASP A 33 22.94 13.34 1.22
CA ASP A 33 24.12 12.52 1.55
C ASP A 33 23.72 11.28 2.30
N PHE A 34 22.83 11.41 3.28
CA PHE A 34 22.28 10.28 4.01
C PHE A 34 21.63 9.27 3.08
N LEU A 35 20.68 9.69 2.22
CA LEU A 35 19.95 8.81 1.33
C LEU A 35 20.84 8.18 0.25
N ASN A 36 21.87 8.89 -0.23
CA ASN A 36 22.85 8.35 -1.16
C ASN A 36 23.80 7.35 -0.49
N SER A 37 24.12 7.53 0.80
CA SER A 37 25.02 6.64 1.55
C SER A 37 24.34 5.40 2.10
N LYS A 38 23.01 5.45 2.34
CA LYS A 38 22.23 4.39 2.96
C LYS A 38 21.40 3.63 1.93
N LYS A 39 21.59 2.33 1.91
CA LYS A 39 20.73 1.42 1.16
C LYS A 39 19.42 1.18 1.92
N SER A 40 18.43 0.60 1.26
CA SER A 40 17.24 0.07 1.94
C SER A 40 17.67 -0.83 3.12
N ASP A 41 16.90 -0.82 4.19
CA ASP A 41 17.13 -1.50 5.46
C ASP A 41 18.10 -0.82 6.45
N SER A 42 18.60 0.40 6.16
CA SER A 42 19.38 1.17 7.15
C SER A 42 18.48 1.68 8.29
N GLU A 43 19.04 1.70 9.50
CA GLU A 43 18.37 2.18 10.71
C GLU A 43 19.04 3.46 11.20
N ILE A 44 18.25 4.44 11.61
CA ILE A 44 18.72 5.72 12.17
C ILE A 44 17.81 6.19 13.31
N TYR A 45 18.36 7.04 14.18
CA TYR A 45 17.57 7.83 15.11
C TYR A 45 17.06 9.12 14.46
N TYR A 46 15.75 9.32 14.47
CA TYR A 46 15.13 10.53 13.92
C TYR A 46 14.48 11.36 15.02
N SER A 47 14.79 12.67 15.06
CA SER A 47 14.20 13.58 16.03
C SER A 47 12.69 13.71 15.80
N ILE A 48 11.91 13.72 16.87
CA ILE A 48 10.46 13.86 16.81
C ILE A 48 9.99 15.12 17.53
N ASN A 49 8.78 15.55 17.24
CA ASN A 49 8.12 16.58 18.02
C ASN A 49 7.79 16.02 19.41
N THR A 50 8.20 16.72 20.47
CA THR A 50 7.97 16.32 21.87
C THR A 50 6.49 16.07 22.19
N HIS A 51 5.57 16.83 21.56
CA HIS A 51 4.14 16.61 21.74
C HIS A 51 3.61 15.32 21.14
N HIS A 52 4.41 14.63 20.32
CA HIS A 52 4.06 13.36 19.71
C HIS A 52 4.71 12.15 20.41
N LYS A 53 5.54 12.36 21.44
CA LYS A 53 6.31 11.28 22.09
C LYS A 53 5.45 10.10 22.58
N ASP A 54 4.25 10.37 23.05
CA ASP A 54 3.34 9.35 23.59
C ASP A 54 2.43 8.72 22.52
N ARG A 55 2.58 9.12 21.25
CA ARG A 55 1.76 8.67 20.13
C ARG A 55 2.46 7.67 19.20
N PHE A 56 3.80 7.72 19.14
CA PHE A 56 4.57 6.80 18.32
C PHE A 56 4.53 5.38 18.84
N LYS A 57 4.38 4.43 17.93
CA LYS A 57 4.41 2.99 18.20
C LYS A 57 5.39 2.28 17.31
N ILE A 58 5.92 1.15 17.79
CA ILE A 58 6.68 0.22 16.97
C ILE A 58 5.75 -0.32 15.87
N GLY A 59 6.20 -0.23 14.62
CA GLY A 59 5.41 -0.62 13.46
C GLY A 59 4.72 0.53 12.73
N ASP A 60 4.66 1.73 13.33
CA ASP A 60 4.21 2.93 12.61
C ASP A 60 5.01 3.12 11.33
N ILE A 61 4.37 3.68 10.32
CA ILE A 61 4.98 3.97 9.01
C ILE A 61 5.13 5.47 8.86
N GLY A 62 6.05 5.91 8.02
CA GLY A 62 6.17 7.32 7.73
C GLY A 62 6.85 7.59 6.41
N VAL A 63 6.86 8.87 6.03
CA VAL A 63 7.56 9.37 4.86
C VAL A 63 8.59 10.42 5.27
N ILE A 64 9.78 10.41 4.68
CA ILE A 64 10.73 11.51 4.80
C ILE A 64 10.38 12.56 3.75
N ARG A 65 9.94 13.70 4.23
CA ARG A 65 9.55 14.85 3.41
C ARG A 65 10.65 15.91 3.42
N VAL A 66 11.19 16.22 2.26
CA VAL A 66 12.16 17.31 2.07
C VAL A 66 11.42 18.61 1.76
N GLY A 67 11.78 19.66 2.47
CA GLY A 67 11.28 21.01 2.25
C GLY A 67 12.04 21.78 1.18
N LYS A 68 11.83 23.11 1.15
CA LYS A 68 12.62 24.01 0.30
C LYS A 68 14.10 23.95 0.70
N ASP A 69 14.94 23.55 -0.23
CA ASP A 69 16.39 23.54 -0.02
C ASP A 69 16.93 24.96 -0.08
N SER A 70 17.29 25.49 1.09
CA SER A 70 17.83 26.85 1.27
C SER A 70 19.34 26.86 1.51
N ARG A 71 20.05 25.76 1.20
CA ARG A 71 21.51 25.70 1.26
C ARG A 71 22.16 26.74 0.35
N ASN A 72 23.24 27.33 0.82
CA ASN A 72 24.09 28.24 0.04
C ASN A 72 25.12 27.41 -0.79
N LYS A 73 25.87 28.11 -1.66
CA LYS A 73 26.87 27.48 -2.54
C LYS A 73 27.94 26.73 -1.75
N SER A 74 28.36 27.22 -0.59
CA SER A 74 29.37 26.59 0.24
C SER A 74 28.85 25.24 0.83
N GLN A 75 27.57 25.19 1.22
CA GLN A 75 26.95 23.98 1.74
C GLN A 75 26.64 22.95 0.63
N LEU A 76 26.37 23.42 -0.58
CA LEU A 76 26.06 22.55 -1.72
C LEU A 76 27.32 21.96 -2.35
N GLY A 77 28.43 22.69 -2.38
CA GLY A 77 29.59 22.30 -3.16
C GLY A 77 29.25 22.20 -4.64
N SER A 78 29.42 21.00 -5.22
CA SER A 78 29.04 20.69 -6.61
C SER A 78 27.63 20.13 -6.77
N LYS A 79 26.88 19.97 -5.70
CA LYS A 79 25.54 19.36 -5.73
C LYS A 79 24.47 20.34 -6.17
N GLU A 80 23.40 19.82 -6.72
CA GLU A 80 22.18 20.57 -7.00
C GLU A 80 21.29 20.63 -5.76
N LYS A 81 20.38 21.63 -5.75
CA LYS A 81 19.36 21.74 -4.71
C LYS A 81 18.31 20.64 -4.86
N MET A 82 17.92 20.08 -3.74
CA MET A 82 16.78 19.17 -3.71
C MET A 82 15.46 19.92 -3.97
N ASN A 83 14.59 19.30 -4.72
CA ASN A 83 13.21 19.77 -4.86
C ASN A 83 12.40 19.39 -3.60
N SER A 84 11.33 20.16 -3.32
CA SER A 84 10.40 19.76 -2.26
C SER A 84 9.62 18.52 -2.67
N GLY A 85 9.56 17.52 -1.80
CA GLY A 85 8.95 16.23 -2.14
C GLY A 85 9.08 15.17 -1.05
N VAL A 86 8.61 13.96 -1.34
CA VAL A 86 8.81 12.75 -0.55
C VAL A 86 10.00 11.97 -1.12
N TYR A 87 10.95 11.62 -0.26
CA TYR A 87 12.23 11.00 -0.65
C TYR A 87 12.48 9.61 -0.04
N ASP A 88 11.67 9.22 0.92
CA ASP A 88 11.79 7.89 1.54
C ASP A 88 10.49 7.46 2.20
N ILE A 89 10.30 6.15 2.33
CA ILE A 89 9.32 5.54 3.22
C ILE A 89 10.08 4.81 4.32
N VAL A 90 9.66 5.02 5.56
CA VAL A 90 10.30 4.48 6.75
C VAL A 90 9.32 3.73 7.64
N LYS A 91 9.86 2.85 8.48
CA LYS A 91 9.13 2.14 9.53
C LYS A 91 9.73 2.47 10.89
N VAL A 92 8.88 2.74 11.88
CA VAL A 92 9.29 3.01 13.26
C VAL A 92 9.64 1.69 13.94
N LEU A 93 10.83 1.63 14.55
CA LEU A 93 11.36 0.43 15.22
C LEU A 93 11.42 0.53 16.74
N SER A 94 11.35 1.75 17.30
CA SER A 94 11.38 1.94 18.76
C SER A 94 10.24 2.85 19.23
N THR A 95 9.92 2.75 20.50
CA THR A 95 9.22 3.82 21.21
C THR A 95 10.14 5.05 21.31
N PRO A 96 9.60 6.26 21.54
CA PRO A 96 10.40 7.46 21.73
C PRO A 96 11.36 7.37 22.92
N GLU A 97 12.59 7.76 22.67
CA GLU A 97 13.68 7.76 23.65
C GLU A 97 14.37 9.14 23.67
N LEU A 98 14.88 9.56 24.85
CA LEU A 98 15.68 10.78 24.97
C LEU A 98 17.15 10.42 24.77
N VAL A 99 17.63 10.56 23.53
CA VAL A 99 18.96 10.09 23.11
C VAL A 99 19.67 11.08 22.19
N LYS A 100 20.99 10.93 22.09
CA LYS A 100 21.82 11.58 21.07
C LYS A 100 21.72 10.83 19.74
N ASP A 101 22.17 11.48 18.67
CA ASP A 101 22.28 10.84 17.36
C ASP A 101 23.73 10.36 17.13
N ASN A 102 23.88 9.18 16.59
CA ASN A 102 25.20 8.63 16.29
C ASN A 102 25.69 9.00 14.87
N ASP A 103 24.80 9.45 13.98
CA ASP A 103 25.12 9.79 12.59
C ASP A 103 25.44 11.29 12.42
N SER A 104 26.36 11.81 13.25
CA SER A 104 26.72 13.25 13.28
C SER A 104 27.30 13.77 11.95
N GLU A 105 27.76 12.90 11.08
CA GLU A 105 28.34 13.24 9.77
C GLU A 105 27.36 13.93 8.82
N PHE A 106 26.05 13.64 8.97
CA PHE A 106 25.00 14.24 8.14
C PHE A 106 24.46 15.57 8.70
N TYR A 107 24.93 16.04 9.84
CA TYR A 107 24.51 17.31 10.41
C TYR A 107 25.40 18.45 9.91
N ALA A 108 24.78 19.55 9.48
CA ALA A 108 25.48 20.79 9.11
C ALA A 108 26.29 21.37 10.29
N ASN A 109 25.76 21.23 11.51
CA ASN A 109 26.47 21.44 12.76
C ASN A 109 26.50 20.14 13.55
N LYS A 110 27.67 19.52 13.69
CA LYS A 110 27.87 18.24 14.37
C LYS A 110 27.42 18.26 15.84
N ASP A 111 27.52 19.41 16.52
CA ASP A 111 27.05 19.55 17.90
C ASP A 111 25.52 19.32 18.03
N ASP A 112 24.76 19.43 16.95
CA ASP A 112 23.32 19.16 16.97
C ASP A 112 22.98 17.67 17.10
N ALA A 113 23.89 16.80 16.70
CA ALA A 113 23.77 15.34 16.93
C ALA A 113 24.00 15.00 18.41
N ASP A 114 24.94 15.69 19.09
CA ASP A 114 25.28 15.46 20.49
C ASP A 114 24.21 15.98 21.47
N LYS A 115 23.20 16.69 21.00
CA LYS A 115 22.09 17.13 21.84
C LYS A 115 21.12 15.97 22.08
N GLU A 116 20.80 15.74 23.36
CA GLU A 116 19.71 14.83 23.72
C GLU A 116 18.38 15.40 23.25
N LYS A 117 17.68 14.65 22.43
CA LYS A 117 16.35 14.97 21.88
C LYS A 117 15.46 13.73 21.94
N TRP A 118 14.18 13.92 22.01
CA TRP A 118 13.25 12.83 21.81
C TRP A 118 13.37 12.34 20.37
N ARG A 119 13.70 11.05 20.23
CA ARG A 119 13.92 10.39 18.94
C ARG A 119 13.19 9.05 18.89
N VAL A 120 12.91 8.61 17.70
CA VAL A 120 12.49 7.24 17.41
C VAL A 120 13.53 6.62 16.48
N LYS A 121 13.78 5.33 16.64
CA LYS A 121 14.55 4.57 15.67
C LYS A 121 13.65 4.28 14.48
N ILE A 122 14.07 4.64 13.30
CA ILE A 122 13.35 4.38 12.05
C ILE A 122 14.23 3.54 11.11
N LYS A 123 13.58 2.76 10.25
CA LYS A 123 14.21 1.94 9.21
C LYS A 123 13.78 2.44 7.85
N VAL A 124 14.74 2.67 6.97
CA VAL A 124 14.50 2.95 5.55
C VAL A 124 13.89 1.71 4.90
N THR A 125 12.69 1.82 4.36
CA THR A 125 11.98 0.70 3.70
C THR A 125 11.93 0.88 2.19
N LYS A 126 11.85 2.12 1.69
CA LYS A 126 11.87 2.44 0.27
C LYS A 126 12.55 3.77 0.05
N ASN A 127 13.84 3.73 -0.34
CA ASN A 127 14.60 4.92 -0.72
C ASN A 127 14.16 5.38 -2.12
N LEU A 128 13.79 6.66 -2.23
CA LEU A 128 13.28 7.30 -3.44
C LEU A 128 14.23 8.39 -3.96
N ILE A 129 15.49 8.43 -3.55
CA ILE A 129 16.44 9.50 -3.93
C ILE A 129 16.57 9.65 -5.45
N ASP A 130 16.53 8.54 -6.19
CA ASP A 130 16.62 8.51 -7.66
C ASP A 130 15.28 8.83 -8.35
N SER A 131 14.15 8.72 -7.63
CA SER A 131 12.80 8.88 -8.16
C SER A 131 11.86 9.46 -7.10
N PRO A 132 12.13 10.66 -6.58
CA PRO A 132 11.33 11.26 -5.51
C PRO A 132 9.96 11.69 -6.01
N ILE A 133 8.98 11.69 -5.11
CA ILE A 133 7.65 12.26 -5.40
C ILE A 133 7.72 13.77 -5.17
N ILE A 134 8.03 14.50 -6.23
CA ILE A 134 8.17 15.96 -6.20
C ILE A 134 6.79 16.63 -6.13
N PHE A 135 6.67 17.71 -5.34
CA PHE A 135 5.44 18.50 -5.21
C PHE A 135 5.28 19.48 -6.40
N ASN A 136 5.14 18.91 -7.60
CA ASN A 136 4.76 19.63 -8.83
C ASN A 136 3.23 19.80 -8.92
N GLU A 137 2.74 20.51 -9.94
CA GLU A 137 1.30 20.77 -10.13
C GLU A 137 0.48 19.46 -10.16
N LYS A 138 0.94 18.44 -10.89
CA LYS A 138 0.26 17.14 -11.00
C LYS A 138 0.16 16.45 -9.63
N ASN A 139 1.30 16.26 -8.98
CA ASN A 139 1.34 15.49 -7.71
C ASN A 139 0.69 16.23 -6.54
N LYS A 140 0.66 17.57 -6.56
CA LYS A 140 -0.02 18.35 -5.51
C LYS A 140 -1.51 18.06 -5.44
N VAL A 141 -2.17 17.89 -6.58
CA VAL A 141 -3.61 17.57 -6.62
C VAL A 141 -3.92 16.28 -5.88
N GLU A 142 -3.08 15.25 -6.07
CA GLU A 142 -3.24 13.95 -5.41
C GLU A 142 -2.93 13.98 -3.90
N LEU A 143 -2.19 15.00 -3.44
CA LEU A 143 -1.68 15.08 -2.07
C LEU A 143 -2.25 16.25 -1.28
N GLU A 144 -3.17 17.04 -1.84
CA GLU A 144 -3.64 18.31 -1.26
C GLU A 144 -4.44 18.17 0.04
N ASN A 145 -4.97 16.98 0.30
CA ASN A 145 -5.73 16.70 1.53
C ASN A 145 -4.85 16.79 2.79
N ASP A 146 -3.52 16.66 2.66
CA ASP A 146 -2.61 16.94 3.76
C ASP A 146 -1.86 18.25 3.56
N LYS A 147 -2.33 19.29 4.25
CA LYS A 147 -1.74 20.65 4.16
C LYS A 147 -0.30 20.70 4.67
N PHE A 148 0.04 19.90 5.67
CA PHE A 148 1.40 19.91 6.25
C PHE A 148 2.40 19.22 5.34
N LEU A 149 1.99 18.15 4.67
CA LEU A 149 2.82 17.48 3.67
C LEU A 149 3.23 18.48 2.56
N ILE A 150 2.26 19.17 1.97
CA ILE A 150 2.52 20.07 0.82
C ILE A 150 3.22 21.36 1.26
N LYS A 151 2.64 22.10 2.21
CA LYS A 151 3.17 23.42 2.61
C LYS A 151 4.42 23.32 3.48
N GLY A 152 4.60 22.18 4.15
CA GLY A 152 5.63 21.98 5.16
C GLY A 152 5.22 22.52 6.52
N PHE A 153 6.00 22.15 7.51
CA PHE A 153 5.80 22.54 8.90
C PHE A 153 7.15 22.76 9.59
N GLN A 154 7.19 23.64 10.60
CA GLN A 154 8.45 23.98 11.29
C GLN A 154 8.82 23.01 12.43
N ARG A 155 8.22 21.84 12.49
CA ARG A 155 8.48 20.80 13.51
C ARG A 155 9.00 19.53 12.84
N ALA A 156 9.60 18.67 13.65
CA ALA A 156 10.25 17.46 13.15
C ALA A 156 9.25 16.43 12.58
N THR A 157 8.05 16.31 13.16
CA THR A 157 7.06 15.29 12.75
C THR A 157 5.63 15.81 12.84
N MET A 158 4.77 15.29 11.97
CA MET A 158 3.31 15.44 12.00
C MET A 158 2.65 14.11 11.60
N PRO A 159 1.44 13.79 12.10
CA PRO A 159 0.64 12.74 11.51
C PRO A 159 0.39 13.03 10.03
N LEU A 160 0.34 11.98 9.22
CA LEU A 160 0.00 12.02 7.81
C LEU A 160 -1.38 11.37 7.61
N GLU A 161 -2.21 12.00 6.79
CA GLU A 161 -3.51 11.42 6.44
C GLU A 161 -3.34 10.12 5.65
N GLU A 162 -4.09 9.09 6.03
CA GLU A 162 -3.96 7.74 5.49
C GLU A 162 -4.18 7.70 3.97
N ASP A 163 -5.21 8.39 3.48
CA ASP A 163 -5.52 8.43 2.05
C ASP A 163 -4.39 9.10 1.24
N VAL A 164 -3.76 10.14 1.82
CA VAL A 164 -2.60 10.80 1.20
C VAL A 164 -1.40 9.87 1.13
N PHE A 165 -1.19 9.03 2.15
CA PHE A 165 -0.13 8.02 2.11
C PHE A 165 -0.38 6.99 1.00
N TYR A 166 -1.62 6.54 0.81
CA TYR A 166 -1.95 5.62 -0.29
C TYR A 166 -1.77 6.27 -1.66
N ASN A 167 -2.07 7.56 -1.80
CA ASN A 167 -1.76 8.30 -3.02
C ASN A 167 -0.24 8.39 -3.27
N ILE A 168 0.58 8.57 -2.22
CA ILE A 168 2.05 8.50 -2.34
C ILE A 168 2.48 7.14 -2.86
N LEU A 169 1.94 6.04 -2.32
CA LEU A 169 2.26 4.69 -2.78
C LEU A 169 1.87 4.48 -4.26
N ALA A 170 0.71 4.99 -4.69
CA ALA A 170 0.27 4.92 -6.08
C ALA A 170 1.21 5.70 -7.01
N LEU A 171 1.63 6.92 -6.62
CA LEU A 171 2.60 7.73 -7.38
C LEU A 171 3.98 7.05 -7.47
N ILE A 172 4.42 6.35 -6.42
CA ILE A 172 5.65 5.56 -6.46
C ILE A 172 5.50 4.39 -7.46
N ASP A 173 4.36 3.70 -7.47
CA ASP A 173 4.11 2.59 -8.39
C ASP A 173 4.06 3.07 -9.85
N GLU A 174 3.44 4.21 -10.13
CA GLU A 174 3.44 4.82 -11.47
C GLU A 174 4.85 4.98 -12.03
N SER A 175 5.80 5.35 -11.16
CA SER A 175 7.20 5.59 -11.55
C SER A 175 8.07 4.32 -11.56
N ASN A 176 7.80 3.33 -10.70
CA ASN A 176 8.72 2.24 -10.38
C ASN A 176 8.15 0.83 -10.58
N ASN A 177 6.89 0.67 -11.02
CA ASN A 177 6.25 -0.64 -11.20
C ASN A 177 6.40 -1.58 -9.99
N MET A 178 5.94 -1.15 -8.81
CA MET A 178 6.12 -1.90 -7.58
C MET A 178 5.39 -3.26 -7.61
N SER A 179 6.03 -4.28 -7.05
CA SER A 179 5.40 -5.58 -6.80
C SER A 179 4.56 -5.56 -5.52
N ILE A 180 3.61 -6.50 -5.39
CA ILE A 180 2.84 -6.68 -4.15
C ILE A 180 3.78 -6.95 -2.96
N ASP A 181 4.84 -7.75 -3.13
CA ASP A 181 5.84 -8.01 -2.09
C ASP A 181 6.52 -6.72 -1.59
N THR A 182 6.72 -5.74 -2.49
CA THR A 182 7.25 -4.43 -2.11
C THR A 182 6.26 -3.66 -1.23
N TYR A 183 4.97 -3.68 -1.59
CA TYR A 183 3.93 -3.09 -0.74
C TYR A 183 3.83 -3.78 0.61
N GLU A 184 3.87 -5.11 0.66
CA GLU A 184 3.85 -5.90 1.90
C GLU A 184 5.02 -5.51 2.83
N LYS A 185 6.20 -5.33 2.25
CA LYS A 185 7.40 -4.91 2.99
C LYS A 185 7.23 -3.49 3.55
N ILE A 186 6.71 -2.56 2.74
CA ILE A 186 6.49 -1.16 3.11
C ILE A 186 5.43 -1.06 4.21
N ILE A 187 4.25 -1.63 3.97
CA ILE A 187 3.08 -1.51 4.86
C ILE A 187 3.22 -2.42 6.09
N GLY A 188 4.02 -3.48 5.98
CA GLY A 188 4.23 -4.47 7.04
C GLY A 188 3.07 -5.46 7.20
N ILE A 189 2.15 -5.52 6.24
CA ILE A 189 1.04 -6.47 6.17
C ILE A 189 1.45 -7.57 5.20
N LYS A 190 1.43 -8.82 5.67
CA LYS A 190 1.69 -9.99 4.83
C LYS A 190 0.43 -10.40 4.07
N ASN A 191 0.62 -11.00 2.89
CA ASN A 191 -0.46 -11.53 2.06
C ASN A 191 -1.46 -10.46 1.57
N LEU A 192 -1.00 -9.27 1.21
CA LEU A 192 -1.84 -8.18 0.69
C LEU A 192 -2.74 -8.63 -0.48
N GLY A 193 -2.19 -9.33 -1.46
CA GLY A 193 -2.96 -9.86 -2.59
C GLY A 193 -3.76 -11.13 -2.28
N ASN A 194 -3.72 -11.61 -1.04
CA ASN A 194 -4.16 -12.95 -0.66
C ASN A 194 -5.15 -12.96 0.53
N SER A 195 -5.62 -11.79 0.95
CA SER A 195 -6.64 -11.64 1.99
C SER A 195 -7.66 -10.57 1.59
N VAL A 196 -8.89 -10.68 2.10
CA VAL A 196 -9.95 -9.69 1.85
C VAL A 196 -9.49 -8.29 2.28
N LYS A 197 -8.99 -8.15 3.50
CA LYS A 197 -8.45 -6.88 4.02
C LYS A 197 -7.29 -6.33 3.18
N GLY A 198 -6.40 -7.21 2.70
CA GLY A 198 -5.29 -6.81 1.82
C GLY A 198 -5.76 -6.32 0.46
N ILE A 199 -6.78 -6.94 -0.12
CA ILE A 199 -7.39 -6.50 -1.39
C ILE A 199 -8.10 -5.15 -1.22
N GLU A 200 -8.81 -4.94 -0.11
CA GLU A 200 -9.43 -3.64 0.19
C GLU A 200 -8.38 -2.53 0.30
N LEU A 201 -7.26 -2.83 0.95
CA LEU A 201 -6.13 -1.89 1.04
C LEU A 201 -5.53 -1.59 -0.34
N LEU A 202 -5.34 -2.61 -1.17
CA LEU A 202 -4.89 -2.43 -2.55
C LEU A 202 -5.89 -1.60 -3.37
N ASN A 203 -7.19 -1.76 -3.15
CA ASN A 203 -8.21 -0.89 -3.77
C ASN A 203 -8.00 0.59 -3.43
N ARG A 204 -7.69 0.91 -2.18
CA ARG A 204 -7.42 2.30 -1.76
C ARG A 204 -6.15 2.83 -2.44
N ILE A 205 -5.06 2.05 -2.42
CA ILE A 205 -3.78 2.43 -3.06
C ILE A 205 -3.98 2.69 -4.57
N TYR A 206 -4.75 1.84 -5.24
CA TYR A 206 -4.94 1.90 -6.69
C TYR A 206 -6.19 2.68 -7.13
N ALA A 207 -6.89 3.36 -6.20
CA ALA A 207 -8.10 4.12 -6.54
C ALA A 207 -7.86 5.10 -7.69
N ASN A 208 -6.73 5.82 -7.66
CA ASN A 208 -6.35 6.84 -8.63
C ASN A 208 -5.26 6.36 -9.63
N SER A 209 -4.97 5.07 -9.67
CA SER A 209 -3.92 4.51 -10.54
C SER A 209 -4.36 4.37 -11.98
N THR A 210 -3.38 4.25 -12.89
CA THR A 210 -3.63 4.01 -14.33
C THR A 210 -4.28 2.64 -14.58
N ILE A 211 -4.87 2.48 -15.76
CA ILE A 211 -5.52 1.23 -16.17
C ILE A 211 -4.49 0.09 -16.17
N GLU A 212 -3.28 0.34 -16.70
CA GLU A 212 -2.21 -0.66 -16.80
C GLU A 212 -1.76 -1.17 -15.42
N GLN A 213 -1.71 -0.27 -14.42
CA GLN A 213 -1.40 -0.64 -13.03
C GLN A 213 -2.49 -1.55 -12.45
N LYS A 214 -3.75 -1.18 -12.64
CA LYS A 214 -4.91 -1.96 -12.19
C LYS A 214 -4.96 -3.34 -12.86
N GLU A 215 -4.70 -3.43 -14.17
CA GLU A 215 -4.67 -4.70 -14.91
C GLU A 215 -3.57 -5.65 -14.42
N ARG A 216 -2.40 -5.13 -14.05
CA ARG A 216 -1.32 -5.96 -13.47
C ARG A 216 -1.76 -6.58 -12.14
N LEU A 217 -2.41 -5.77 -11.30
CA LEU A 217 -2.87 -6.21 -9.99
C LEU A 217 -4.00 -7.24 -10.11
N VAL A 218 -4.95 -7.01 -11.02
CA VAL A 218 -6.03 -7.96 -11.34
C VAL A 218 -5.49 -9.34 -11.66
N LYS A 219 -4.53 -9.44 -12.57
CA LYS A 219 -3.89 -10.72 -12.96
C LYS A 219 -3.26 -11.42 -11.74
N THR A 220 -2.72 -10.66 -10.79
CA THR A 220 -2.13 -11.21 -9.57
C THR A 220 -3.21 -11.75 -8.62
N ILE A 221 -4.31 -11.02 -8.44
CA ILE A 221 -5.45 -11.44 -7.61
C ILE A 221 -6.13 -12.68 -8.19
N GLU A 222 -6.38 -12.71 -9.50
CA GLU A 222 -7.00 -13.84 -10.19
C GLU A 222 -6.21 -15.16 -10.10
N ARG A 223 -4.90 -15.06 -9.88
CA ARG A 223 -3.98 -16.20 -9.76
C ARG A 223 -3.54 -16.48 -8.33
N GLY A 224 -3.84 -15.58 -7.41
CA GLY A 224 -3.42 -15.62 -6.01
C GLY A 224 -4.15 -16.65 -5.15
N SER A 225 -3.86 -16.63 -3.85
CA SER A 225 -4.47 -17.58 -2.90
C SER A 225 -5.96 -17.30 -2.69
N ILE A 226 -6.38 -16.04 -2.76
CA ILE A 226 -7.81 -15.69 -2.62
C ILE A 226 -8.63 -16.31 -3.77
N ALA A 227 -8.10 -16.31 -4.98
CA ALA A 227 -8.74 -17.02 -6.09
C ALA A 227 -8.82 -18.54 -5.85
N LYS A 228 -7.81 -19.11 -5.18
CA LYS A 228 -7.85 -20.52 -4.78
C LYS A 228 -8.91 -20.79 -3.72
N GLU A 229 -9.05 -19.91 -2.74
CA GLU A 229 -10.09 -20.00 -1.70
C GLU A 229 -11.49 -19.86 -2.28
N ILE A 230 -11.70 -18.89 -3.17
CA ILE A 230 -12.95 -18.73 -3.90
C ILE A 230 -13.31 -20.02 -4.65
N LYS A 231 -12.36 -20.56 -5.42
CA LYS A 231 -12.57 -21.82 -6.18
C LYS A 231 -12.96 -22.99 -5.26
N LYS A 232 -12.33 -23.10 -4.09
CA LYS A 232 -12.70 -24.12 -3.08
C LYS A 232 -14.09 -23.88 -2.51
N HIS A 233 -14.41 -22.63 -2.17
CA HIS A 233 -15.70 -22.23 -1.60
C HIS A 233 -16.86 -22.61 -2.53
N ILE A 234 -16.75 -22.33 -3.81
CA ILE A 234 -17.74 -22.72 -4.83
C ILE A 234 -17.58 -24.17 -5.32
N LYS A 235 -16.71 -24.97 -4.68
CA LYS A 235 -16.46 -26.39 -5.03
C LYS A 235 -16.02 -26.60 -6.48
N TYR A 236 -15.23 -25.66 -7.01
CA TYR A 236 -14.71 -25.66 -8.39
C TYR A 236 -15.80 -25.72 -9.48
N LYS A 237 -16.98 -25.16 -9.22
CA LYS A 237 -18.07 -25.06 -10.19
C LYS A 237 -17.94 -23.82 -11.06
N CYS A 238 -18.38 -23.91 -12.31
CA CYS A 238 -18.65 -22.77 -13.15
C CYS A 238 -20.01 -22.17 -12.76
N GLN A 239 -20.02 -20.96 -12.22
CA GLN A 239 -21.25 -20.32 -11.77
C GLN A 239 -22.23 -20.04 -12.94
N MET A 240 -21.68 -19.74 -14.13
CA MET A 240 -22.51 -19.51 -15.32
C MET A 240 -23.15 -20.79 -15.85
N SER A 241 -22.42 -21.92 -15.92
CA SER A 241 -23.00 -23.21 -16.27
C SER A 241 -24.08 -23.65 -15.27
N GLU A 242 -23.84 -23.45 -13.96
CA GLU A 242 -24.79 -23.77 -12.91
C GLU A 242 -26.10 -22.96 -13.08
N ALA A 243 -25.98 -21.66 -13.38
CA ALA A 243 -27.14 -20.79 -13.61
C ALA A 243 -27.92 -21.13 -14.89
N LEU A 244 -27.24 -21.65 -15.91
CA LEU A 244 -27.87 -22.13 -17.15
C LEU A 244 -28.51 -23.53 -16.99
N GLY A 245 -28.36 -24.19 -15.83
CA GLY A 245 -28.83 -25.56 -15.62
C GLY A 245 -27.97 -26.63 -16.31
N GLU A 246 -26.74 -26.27 -16.71
CA GLU A 246 -25.78 -27.14 -17.34
C GLU A 246 -24.87 -27.83 -16.33
N ASN A 247 -24.06 -28.80 -16.79
CA ASN A 247 -23.02 -29.40 -15.94
C ASN A 247 -22.00 -28.31 -15.51
N PRO A 248 -21.90 -27.96 -14.23
CA PRO A 248 -21.04 -26.89 -13.77
C PRO A 248 -19.55 -27.28 -13.75
N TYR A 249 -19.22 -28.54 -13.93
CA TYR A 249 -17.86 -29.06 -13.85
C TYR A 249 -17.19 -29.14 -15.21
N SER A 250 -16.03 -28.51 -15.35
CA SER A 250 -15.15 -28.63 -16.49
C SER A 250 -14.30 -29.94 -16.38
N PHE A 251 -13.16 -30.01 -17.02
CA PHE A 251 -12.26 -31.16 -16.91
C PHE A 251 -11.57 -31.23 -15.54
N LYS A 252 -11.17 -32.45 -15.15
CA LYS A 252 -10.36 -32.68 -13.95
C LYS A 252 -8.87 -32.45 -14.24
N LYS A 253 -8.22 -31.75 -13.30
CA LYS A 253 -6.77 -31.65 -13.25
C LYS A 253 -6.15 -32.93 -12.67
N ASN A 254 -4.81 -33.08 -12.84
CA ASN A 254 -4.07 -34.24 -12.30
C ASN A 254 -4.19 -34.40 -10.78
N ASN A 255 -4.45 -33.31 -10.04
CA ASN A 255 -4.66 -33.33 -8.60
C ASN A 255 -6.10 -33.69 -8.18
N GLY A 256 -6.99 -34.04 -9.14
CA GLY A 256 -8.37 -34.42 -8.90
C GLY A 256 -9.38 -33.28 -8.78
N GLU A 257 -8.95 -32.04 -8.72
CA GLU A 257 -9.83 -30.87 -8.71
C GLU A 257 -10.37 -30.56 -10.11
N TYR A 258 -11.58 -30.01 -10.21
CA TYR A 258 -12.10 -29.49 -11.47
C TYR A 258 -11.44 -28.17 -11.83
N TYR A 259 -11.28 -27.91 -13.11
CA TYR A 259 -10.66 -26.68 -13.59
C TYR A 259 -11.70 -25.57 -13.71
N VAL A 260 -11.45 -24.44 -13.05
CA VAL A 260 -12.17 -23.17 -13.22
C VAL A 260 -11.20 -22.01 -13.12
N GLU A 261 -11.56 -20.89 -13.73
CA GLU A 261 -10.84 -19.62 -13.75
C GLU A 261 -11.62 -18.57 -12.98
N THR A 262 -10.95 -17.72 -12.21
CA THR A 262 -11.55 -16.52 -11.64
C THR A 262 -11.50 -15.40 -12.67
N HIS A 263 -12.55 -14.61 -12.75
CA HIS A 263 -12.70 -13.50 -13.67
C HIS A 263 -13.30 -12.28 -12.95
N HIS A 264 -12.83 -11.07 -13.26
CA HIS A 264 -13.40 -9.83 -12.75
C HIS A 264 -14.68 -9.49 -13.52
N ILE A 265 -15.79 -9.30 -12.78
CA ILE A 265 -17.12 -9.02 -13.32
C ILE A 265 -17.14 -7.67 -14.05
N ILE A 266 -16.63 -6.62 -13.39
CA ILE A 266 -16.48 -5.30 -13.97
C ILE A 266 -15.00 -5.16 -14.37
N PRO A 267 -14.70 -4.99 -15.68
CA PRO A 267 -13.34 -4.77 -16.14
C PRO A 267 -12.72 -3.55 -15.47
N VAL A 268 -11.44 -3.62 -15.15
CA VAL A 268 -10.70 -2.49 -14.54
C VAL A 268 -10.54 -1.30 -15.49
N SER A 269 -10.77 -1.49 -16.77
CA SER A 269 -10.89 -0.40 -17.75
C SER A 269 -12.07 0.54 -17.49
N ASP A 270 -13.12 0.07 -16.79
CA ASP A 270 -14.18 0.93 -16.26
C ASP A 270 -13.74 1.56 -14.94
N THR A 271 -12.94 2.61 -15.03
CA THR A 271 -12.24 3.26 -13.93
C THR A 271 -13.16 3.84 -12.84
N LYS A 272 -14.44 4.06 -13.13
CA LYS A 272 -15.39 4.66 -12.16
C LYS A 272 -16.02 3.64 -11.22
N ASN A 273 -16.17 2.39 -11.67
CA ASN A 273 -16.96 1.36 -10.98
C ASN A 273 -16.17 0.10 -10.62
N SER A 274 -14.93 -0.06 -11.11
CA SER A 274 -14.14 -1.27 -10.89
C SER A 274 -13.56 -1.31 -9.47
N LYS A 275 -13.94 -2.33 -8.70
CA LYS A 275 -13.34 -2.66 -7.40
C LYS A 275 -12.55 -3.96 -7.53
N LEU A 276 -11.38 -4.00 -6.90
CA LEU A 276 -10.57 -5.23 -6.79
C LEU A 276 -11.11 -6.19 -5.72
N SER A 277 -12.33 -5.98 -5.26
CA SER A 277 -12.95 -6.75 -4.17
C SER A 277 -13.32 -8.18 -4.61
N VAL A 278 -13.40 -9.08 -3.64
CA VAL A 278 -13.86 -10.46 -3.83
C VAL A 278 -15.25 -10.51 -4.46
N GLU A 279 -16.10 -9.55 -4.12
CA GLU A 279 -17.46 -9.40 -4.64
C GLU A 279 -17.50 -9.07 -6.14
N ASN A 280 -16.37 -8.61 -6.70
CA ASN A 280 -16.19 -8.39 -8.14
C ASN A 280 -15.57 -9.59 -8.85
N LEU A 281 -15.55 -10.78 -8.24
CA LEU A 281 -15.01 -11.99 -8.82
C LEU A 281 -16.10 -13.03 -9.07
N ILE A 282 -16.00 -13.71 -10.21
CA ILE A 282 -16.84 -14.86 -10.60
C ILE A 282 -15.92 -16.00 -11.04
N CYS A 283 -16.36 -17.25 -10.85
CA CYS A 283 -15.64 -18.43 -11.33
C CYS A 283 -16.32 -19.03 -12.54
N LEU A 284 -15.57 -19.20 -13.60
CA LEU A 284 -16.03 -19.64 -14.90
C LEU A 284 -15.22 -20.84 -15.40
N CYS A 285 -15.84 -21.74 -16.18
CA CYS A 285 -15.10 -22.70 -16.97
C CYS A 285 -14.36 -21.99 -18.12
N PRO A 286 -13.36 -22.62 -18.76
CA PRO A 286 -12.62 -21.98 -19.85
C PRO A 286 -13.50 -21.47 -21.00
N ASN A 287 -14.58 -22.20 -21.31
CA ASN A 287 -15.51 -21.81 -22.37
C ASN A 287 -16.26 -20.53 -22.00
N HIS A 288 -16.92 -20.49 -20.84
CA HIS A 288 -17.64 -19.31 -20.41
C HIS A 288 -16.70 -18.11 -20.14
N HIS A 289 -15.48 -18.36 -19.64
CA HIS A 289 -14.50 -17.29 -19.49
C HIS A 289 -14.15 -16.64 -20.84
N ARG A 290 -13.97 -17.45 -21.91
CA ARG A 290 -13.76 -16.93 -23.26
C ARG A 290 -15.02 -16.28 -23.83
N GLN A 291 -16.19 -16.85 -23.55
CA GLN A 291 -17.48 -16.29 -24.00
C GLN A 291 -17.75 -14.92 -23.43
N VAL A 292 -17.45 -14.67 -22.13
CA VAL A 292 -17.55 -13.34 -21.52
C VAL A 292 -16.65 -12.31 -22.21
N HIS A 293 -15.47 -12.71 -22.70
CA HIS A 293 -14.55 -11.81 -23.38
C HIS A 293 -14.90 -11.58 -24.87
N TYR A 294 -15.46 -12.56 -25.56
CA TYR A 294 -15.53 -12.56 -27.01
C TYR A 294 -16.91 -12.95 -27.57
N GLY A 295 -17.80 -13.45 -26.72
CA GLY A 295 -19.14 -13.91 -27.12
C GLY A 295 -20.22 -12.88 -26.84
N ASN A 296 -21.46 -13.30 -27.09
CA ASN A 296 -22.66 -12.49 -26.83
C ASN A 296 -23.10 -12.67 -25.37
N VAL A 297 -22.38 -12.02 -24.44
CA VAL A 297 -22.65 -12.02 -22.99
C VAL A 297 -22.72 -10.59 -22.50
N GLU A 298 -23.85 -10.23 -21.93
CA GLU A 298 -24.10 -8.89 -21.40
C GLU A 298 -24.45 -8.96 -19.90
N LEU A 299 -23.77 -8.14 -19.08
CA LEU A 299 -24.13 -7.95 -17.68
C LEU A 299 -25.29 -6.95 -17.60
N ILE A 300 -26.50 -7.44 -17.31
CA ILE A 300 -27.73 -6.62 -17.23
C ILE A 300 -27.82 -5.90 -15.89
N ASN A 301 -27.50 -6.61 -14.79
CA ASN A 301 -27.63 -6.09 -13.44
C ASN A 301 -26.49 -6.59 -12.53
N ASN A 302 -26.03 -5.70 -11.66
CA ASN A 302 -25.00 -5.98 -10.67
C ASN A 302 -25.35 -5.28 -9.35
N ASN A 303 -25.95 -6.00 -8.43
CA ASN A 303 -26.32 -5.50 -7.10
C ASN A 303 -25.50 -6.23 -6.00
N ASP A 304 -25.76 -5.96 -4.73
CA ASP A 304 -24.99 -6.48 -3.61
C ASP A 304 -25.14 -8.01 -3.39
N THR A 305 -26.14 -8.65 -4.01
CA THR A 305 -26.45 -10.05 -3.76
C THR A 305 -26.26 -10.95 -4.97
N TYR A 306 -26.57 -10.47 -6.18
CA TYR A 306 -26.49 -11.25 -7.39
C TYR A 306 -26.06 -10.44 -8.61
N LEU A 307 -25.68 -11.17 -9.64
CA LEU A 307 -25.41 -10.71 -11.00
C LEU A 307 -26.51 -11.23 -11.91
N GLU A 308 -26.92 -10.44 -12.88
CA GLU A 308 -27.85 -10.88 -13.92
C GLU A 308 -27.18 -10.72 -15.28
N TYR A 309 -27.08 -11.82 -15.99
CA TYR A 309 -26.47 -11.87 -17.33
C TYR A 309 -27.49 -12.26 -18.38
N ASN A 310 -27.33 -11.69 -19.57
CA ASN A 310 -27.91 -12.24 -20.81
C ASN A 310 -26.79 -12.99 -21.55
N ILE A 311 -26.98 -14.28 -21.77
CA ILE A 311 -26.03 -15.18 -22.42
C ILE A 311 -26.72 -15.75 -23.64
N ASP A 312 -26.35 -15.29 -24.83
CA ASP A 312 -26.96 -15.72 -26.12
C ASP A 312 -28.50 -15.64 -26.12
N GLY A 313 -29.06 -14.63 -25.44
CA GLY A 313 -30.51 -14.41 -25.34
C GLY A 313 -31.18 -15.08 -24.12
N ILE A 314 -30.44 -15.83 -23.31
CA ILE A 314 -30.92 -16.46 -22.07
C ILE A 314 -30.55 -15.59 -20.87
N GLN A 315 -31.54 -15.13 -20.11
CA GLN A 315 -31.29 -14.38 -18.87
C GLN A 315 -31.08 -15.32 -17.70
N VAL A 316 -30.00 -15.14 -16.95
CA VAL A 316 -29.64 -15.93 -15.77
C VAL A 316 -29.25 -15.05 -14.60
N LYS A 317 -29.52 -15.56 -13.38
CA LYS A 317 -29.04 -14.93 -12.13
C LYS A 317 -27.97 -15.79 -11.49
N ILE A 318 -26.91 -15.12 -11.04
CA ILE A 318 -25.74 -15.76 -10.41
C ILE A 318 -25.51 -15.08 -9.06
N ASP A 319 -25.56 -15.81 -7.98
CA ASP A 319 -25.30 -15.29 -6.65
C ASP A 319 -23.82 -14.85 -6.53
N LYS A 320 -23.61 -13.69 -5.91
CA LYS A 320 -22.26 -13.19 -5.63
C LYS A 320 -21.58 -14.02 -4.56
N ILE A 321 -20.29 -14.19 -4.73
CA ILE A 321 -19.44 -14.90 -3.77
C ILE A 321 -19.27 -14.01 -2.54
N LYS A 322 -19.65 -14.51 -1.38
CA LYS A 322 -19.39 -13.91 -0.08
C LYS A 322 -18.43 -14.82 0.68
N LEU A 323 -17.21 -14.38 0.88
CA LEU A 323 -16.30 -15.03 1.83
C LEU A 323 -16.60 -14.44 3.20
N ASN A 324 -17.03 -15.27 4.13
CA ASN A 324 -17.15 -14.87 5.52
C ASN A 324 -15.75 -14.50 6.02
N GLU A 325 -15.62 -13.37 6.72
CA GLU A 325 -14.40 -13.02 7.44
C GLU A 325 -14.10 -14.10 8.48
N TYR A 326 -12.93 -14.73 8.35
CA TYR A 326 -12.38 -15.64 9.38
C TYR A 326 -11.38 -14.87 10.23
#